data_080b4ecb43851354da63a5e82837735e
#
_entry.id   080b4ecb43851354da63a5e82837735e
#
_cell.length_a   1.000
_cell.length_b   1.000
_cell.length_c   1.000
_cell.angle_alpha   90.00
_cell.angle_beta   90.00
_cell.angle_gamma   90.00
#
_symmetry.space_group_name_H-M   'P 1'
#
loop_
_entity.id
_entity.type
_entity.pdbx_description
1 polymer ?
#
loop_
_entity_poly.entity_id
_entity_poly.type
_entity_poly.pdbx_seq_one_letter_code
_entity_poly.pdbx_strand_id
1 'polypeptide(L)'
;MAILAAAGLLGGCAAPFGGPDAAALPGDAAAIGLGLPAEGLPEMRRFADGPAPAPERDNATAARDILDLVFRLETGREVARLTRFEGPVRVTLAGRVPATAEADLGALLRRLRAEAGIDIRRAPPGAQAAEIVVAFVPDRAMRSAVPEAACFVVPSVTGWEGFLADPRSAAFDWAQLDRRRGATVFIPEGAAPQDVRDCLHEEIAQALGPLNDLWRLTDSIFNDDNAHVVLTGFDMLVLRAIYDDALTSGLTRAEVAARLPGVLARINPAGGRMAIAPAIPETPAAWRQATGTALAPGTGRAARRAAAERAVGMVGRAGIGPAEAAFSHFLIGRGIGATDPVRALGHFAEAAAIWEGLPGGAPYLAQVDMHVAALALQSGEAAVAARLTARAIPRARAAQNAALLANLLMIEAAALAAQGEAQAARARWLDSLGWARYGFGAERLVRDRAESIARLAQGQEQG
;
A
#
# COMPACT_ATOMS: atom_id res chain seq x y z
N MET A 1 -31.51 3.98 8.45
CA MET A 1 -31.69 3.75 7.00
C MET A 1 -31.06 4.91 6.23
N ALA A 2 -30.29 4.62 5.20
CA ALA A 2 -29.62 5.57 4.27
C ALA A 2 -28.41 6.36 4.81
N ILE A 3 -27.29 5.67 5.06
CA ILE A 3 -25.93 6.25 5.13
C ILE A 3 -25.09 5.82 3.90
N LEU A 4 -25.72 5.29 2.87
CA LEU A 4 -25.11 4.59 1.74
C LEU A 4 -24.71 5.47 0.53
N ALA A 5 -24.59 6.79 0.67
CA ALA A 5 -24.24 7.66 -0.47
C ALA A 5 -23.06 8.60 -0.24
N ALA A 6 -22.30 8.43 0.84
CA ALA A 6 -21.08 9.22 1.10
C ALA A 6 -19.78 8.41 0.97
N ALA A 7 -19.87 7.13 0.64
CA ALA A 7 -18.72 6.22 0.52
C ALA A 7 -17.85 6.46 -0.75
N GLY A 8 -18.09 7.50 -1.50
CA GLY A 8 -17.35 7.81 -2.72
C GLY A 8 -16.28 8.89 -2.55
N LEU A 9 -15.89 9.27 -1.33
CA LEU A 9 -14.92 10.32 -1.10
C LEU A 9 -13.67 9.87 -0.32
N LEU A 10 -13.64 8.60 0.09
CA LEU A 10 -12.63 8.11 0.99
C LEU A 10 -12.07 6.81 0.40
N GLY A 11 -11.07 6.92 -0.46
CA GLY A 11 -10.17 5.83 -0.77
C GLY A 11 -9.56 5.36 0.55
N GLY A 12 -9.96 4.20 1.00
CA GLY A 12 -9.45 3.63 2.22
C GLY A 12 -8.47 2.53 1.85
N CYS A 13 -7.23 2.64 2.31
CA CYS A 13 -6.25 1.58 2.26
C CYS A 13 -6.80 0.31 2.92
N ALA A 14 -7.49 -0.54 2.16
CA ALA A 14 -7.79 -1.88 2.62
C ALA A 14 -6.54 -2.73 2.39
N ALA A 15 -5.92 -3.28 3.44
CA ALA A 15 -4.72 -4.11 3.32
C ALA A 15 -4.98 -5.35 2.45
N PRO A 16 -4.72 -5.35 1.12
CA PRO A 16 -5.07 -6.45 0.22
C PRO A 16 -4.10 -7.62 0.34
N PHE A 17 -2.91 -7.37 0.85
CA PHE A 17 -1.85 -8.34 0.94
C PHE A 17 -1.72 -8.95 2.35
N GLY A 18 -2.82 -9.49 2.87
CA GLY A 18 -2.73 -10.41 4.02
C GLY A 18 -1.84 -11.61 3.63
N GLY A 19 -0.94 -12.03 4.53
CA GLY A 19 -0.16 -13.26 4.32
C GLY A 19 -1.06 -14.47 4.08
N PRO A 20 -0.48 -15.63 3.71
CA PRO A 20 -1.24 -16.82 3.37
C PRO A 20 -2.23 -17.19 4.48
N ASP A 21 -3.51 -17.39 4.11
CA ASP A 21 -4.54 -17.90 5.00
C ASP A 21 -4.18 -19.36 5.33
N ALA A 22 -3.54 -19.59 6.48
CA ALA A 22 -3.36 -20.93 6.98
C ALA A 22 -4.72 -21.46 7.48
N ALA A 23 -5.25 -22.46 6.82
CA ALA A 23 -6.33 -23.25 7.39
C ALA A 23 -5.84 -23.81 8.75
N ALA A 24 -6.62 -23.59 9.81
CA ALA A 24 -6.26 -24.03 11.14
C ALA A 24 -6.22 -25.57 11.20
N LEU A 25 -5.02 -26.15 11.15
CA LEU A 25 -4.76 -27.54 11.51
C LEU A 25 -4.07 -27.54 12.89
N PRO A 26 -4.43 -28.44 13.80
CA PRO A 26 -3.76 -28.55 15.09
C PRO A 26 -2.36 -29.14 14.93
N GLY A 27 -1.34 -28.45 15.37
CA GLY A 27 0.05 -28.91 15.37
C GLY A 27 0.91 -28.01 16.26
N ASP A 28 1.88 -28.59 16.96
CA ASP A 28 2.72 -27.90 17.95
C ASP A 28 3.93 -27.24 17.27
N ALA A 29 3.99 -25.91 17.25
CA ALA A 29 5.12 -25.12 16.71
C ALA A 29 6.47 -25.46 17.42
N ALA A 30 6.42 -26.04 18.59
CA ALA A 30 7.59 -26.51 19.32
C ALA A 30 8.32 -27.69 18.65
N ALA A 31 7.62 -28.48 17.82
CA ALA A 31 8.20 -29.68 17.18
C ALA A 31 9.32 -29.36 16.18
N ILE A 32 9.28 -28.20 15.52
CA ILE A 32 10.32 -27.76 14.57
C ILE A 32 11.32 -26.75 15.16
N GLY A 33 11.32 -26.54 16.47
CA GLY A 33 12.25 -25.65 17.17
C GLY A 33 12.05 -24.14 16.89
N LEU A 34 10.93 -23.74 16.28
CA LEU A 34 10.59 -22.35 15.95
C LEU A 34 9.61 -21.75 16.99
N GLY A 35 9.73 -22.12 18.25
CA GLY A 35 8.96 -21.54 19.34
C GLY A 35 9.24 -20.03 19.52
N LEU A 36 8.25 -19.31 20.07
CA LEU A 36 8.46 -17.93 20.49
C LEU A 36 9.47 -17.85 21.63
N PRO A 37 10.32 -16.80 21.69
CA PRO A 37 11.27 -16.65 22.77
C PRO A 37 10.55 -16.51 24.13
N ALA A 38 11.03 -17.20 25.15
CA ALA A 38 10.49 -17.13 26.52
C ALA A 38 10.66 -15.71 27.13
N GLU A 39 11.69 -15.00 26.72
CA GLU A 39 12.05 -13.66 27.18
C GLU A 39 11.20 -12.54 26.52
N GLY A 40 10.23 -12.90 25.66
CA GLY A 40 9.43 -11.95 24.90
C GLY A 40 9.93 -11.77 23.45
N LEU A 41 9.23 -10.90 22.69
CA LEU A 41 9.58 -10.66 21.28
C LEU A 41 10.88 -9.84 21.19
N PRO A 42 11.75 -10.10 20.18
CA PRO A 42 12.95 -9.30 19.91
C PRO A 42 12.64 -7.82 19.72
N GLU A 43 13.66 -6.97 19.78
CA GLU A 43 13.53 -5.54 19.50
C GLU A 43 12.92 -5.30 18.11
N MET A 44 12.05 -4.27 18.00
CA MET A 44 11.40 -3.90 16.75
C MET A 44 12.43 -3.43 15.74
N ARG A 45 12.42 -4.04 14.56
CA ARG A 45 13.20 -3.61 13.39
C ARG A 45 12.52 -2.46 12.67
N ARG A 46 13.31 -1.61 12.04
CA ARG A 46 12.83 -0.48 11.22
C ARG A 46 13.73 -0.35 9.98
N PHE A 47 13.18 0.17 8.90
CA PHE A 47 13.97 0.50 7.72
C PHE A 47 14.77 1.79 7.95
N ALA A 48 15.97 1.85 7.38
CA ALA A 48 16.71 3.09 7.29
C ALA A 48 16.06 4.02 6.25
N ASP A 49 16.20 5.32 6.47
CA ASP A 49 15.81 6.32 5.49
C ASP A 49 16.67 6.20 4.23
N GLY A 50 16.06 6.37 3.09
CA GLY A 50 16.76 6.38 1.80
C GLY A 50 15.90 7.01 0.72
N PRO A 51 16.53 7.58 -0.33
CA PRO A 51 15.80 8.13 -1.46
C PRO A 51 15.10 7.02 -2.24
N ALA A 52 13.99 7.38 -2.90
CA ALA A 52 13.37 6.48 -3.85
C ALA A 52 14.23 6.28 -5.10
N PRO A 53 14.19 5.10 -5.74
CA PRO A 53 14.76 4.91 -7.06
C PRO A 53 14.19 5.91 -8.07
N ALA A 54 14.98 6.26 -9.10
CA ALA A 54 14.47 7.12 -10.18
C ALA A 54 13.27 6.44 -10.89
N PRO A 55 12.24 7.21 -11.31
CA PRO A 55 11.09 6.63 -12.00
C PRO A 55 11.49 6.09 -13.39
N GLU A 56 10.96 4.91 -13.73
CA GLU A 56 11.16 4.24 -15.03
C GLU A 56 9.94 4.49 -15.93
N ARG A 57 9.65 5.78 -16.22
CA ARG A 57 8.44 6.16 -16.96
C ARG A 57 8.75 7.26 -17.97
N ASP A 58 8.20 7.12 -19.21
CA ASP A 58 8.31 8.17 -20.21
C ASP A 58 7.49 9.42 -19.83
N ASN A 59 7.96 10.60 -20.30
CA ASN A 59 7.36 11.87 -19.91
C ASN A 59 5.93 12.07 -20.45
N ALA A 60 5.57 11.47 -21.58
CA ALA A 60 4.21 11.60 -22.12
C ALA A 60 3.21 10.81 -21.31
N THR A 61 3.58 9.59 -20.89
CA THR A 61 2.79 8.77 -19.95
C THR A 61 2.72 9.43 -18.59
N ALA A 62 3.83 9.91 -18.03
CA ALA A 62 3.86 10.63 -16.76
C ALA A 62 2.94 11.86 -16.79
N ALA A 63 2.92 12.65 -17.86
CA ALA A 63 2.03 13.80 -18.00
C ALA A 63 0.55 13.40 -17.96
N ARG A 64 0.16 12.32 -18.66
CA ARG A 64 -1.22 11.81 -18.64
C ARG A 64 -1.63 11.37 -17.25
N ASP A 65 -0.75 10.61 -16.58
CA ASP A 65 -1.03 10.09 -15.24
C ASP A 65 -1.12 11.21 -14.20
N ILE A 66 -0.24 12.21 -14.24
CA ILE A 66 -0.32 13.41 -13.40
C ILE A 66 -1.66 14.14 -13.59
N LEU A 67 -2.10 14.30 -14.83
CA LEU A 67 -3.39 14.96 -15.11
C LEU A 67 -4.57 14.16 -14.56
N ASP A 68 -4.53 12.83 -14.64
CA ASP A 68 -5.60 11.97 -14.12
C ASP A 68 -5.57 11.90 -12.59
N LEU A 69 -4.40 11.95 -11.96
CA LEU A 69 -4.24 12.01 -10.50
C LEU A 69 -4.73 13.33 -9.90
N VAL A 70 -4.59 14.45 -10.62
CA VAL A 70 -4.85 15.80 -10.09
C VAL A 70 -6.25 16.31 -10.42
N PHE A 71 -6.78 15.98 -11.60
CA PHE A 71 -8.03 16.56 -12.11
C PHE A 71 -9.23 15.61 -12.03
N ARG A 72 -9.09 14.51 -11.29
CA ARG A 72 -10.19 13.58 -11.02
C ARG A 72 -10.09 13.05 -9.60
N LEU A 73 -11.23 12.83 -8.97
CA LEU A 73 -11.35 12.10 -7.71
C LEU A 73 -11.50 10.60 -7.99
N GLU A 74 -11.21 9.75 -7.02
CA GLU A 74 -11.44 8.29 -7.07
C GLU A 74 -12.89 7.93 -7.45
N THR A 75 -13.85 8.78 -7.08
CA THR A 75 -15.25 8.65 -7.49
C THR A 75 -15.47 8.83 -9.00
N GLY A 76 -14.45 9.24 -9.75
CA GLY A 76 -14.54 9.63 -11.15
C GLY A 76 -15.03 11.07 -11.37
N ARG A 77 -15.37 11.82 -10.30
CA ARG A 77 -15.79 13.23 -10.42
C ARG A 77 -14.60 14.10 -10.81
N GLU A 78 -14.83 14.98 -11.77
CA GLU A 78 -13.80 15.91 -12.25
C GLU A 78 -13.52 17.04 -11.25
N VAL A 79 -12.25 17.44 -11.18
CA VAL A 79 -11.75 18.60 -10.46
C VAL A 79 -11.40 19.67 -11.49
N ALA A 80 -12.06 20.82 -11.41
CA ALA A 80 -11.96 21.85 -12.46
C ALA A 80 -10.59 22.53 -12.53
N ARG A 81 -9.89 22.61 -11.41
CA ARG A 81 -8.65 23.39 -11.28
C ARG A 81 -7.63 22.67 -10.42
N LEU A 82 -6.34 22.83 -10.79
CA LEU A 82 -5.23 22.46 -9.93
C LEU A 82 -5.33 23.19 -8.59
N THR A 83 -5.14 22.47 -7.49
CA THR A 83 -5.01 23.04 -6.16
C THR A 83 -3.79 22.48 -5.44
N ARG A 84 -3.01 23.35 -4.81
CA ARG A 84 -1.85 23.01 -3.97
C ARG A 84 -1.68 24.00 -2.83
N PHE A 85 -0.80 23.73 -1.90
CA PHE A 85 -0.32 24.74 -0.96
C PHE A 85 0.65 25.67 -1.70
N GLU A 86 0.45 26.99 -1.54
CA GLU A 86 1.27 28.02 -2.21
C GLU A 86 2.33 28.62 -1.28
N GLY A 87 2.50 28.09 -0.10
CA GLY A 87 3.48 28.53 0.89
C GLY A 87 4.02 27.36 1.70
N PRO A 88 4.83 27.64 2.74
CA PRO A 88 5.36 26.62 3.62
C PRO A 88 4.25 25.77 4.27
N VAL A 89 4.46 24.46 4.35
CA VAL A 89 3.51 23.52 4.94
C VAL A 89 4.05 23.03 6.28
N ARG A 90 3.33 23.27 7.35
CA ARG A 90 3.63 22.73 8.68
C ARG A 90 2.72 21.56 8.97
N VAL A 91 3.32 20.46 9.49
CA VAL A 91 2.60 19.22 9.83
C VAL A 91 2.65 18.99 11.33
N THR A 92 1.52 18.72 11.95
CA THR A 92 1.43 18.34 13.36
C THR A 92 0.78 16.99 13.55
N LEU A 93 1.10 16.31 14.67
CA LEU A 93 0.41 15.10 15.12
C LEU A 93 -0.52 15.46 16.29
N ALA A 94 -1.70 14.86 16.31
CA ALA A 94 -2.72 15.08 17.33
C ALA A 94 -3.34 13.76 17.79
N GLY A 95 -3.95 13.73 18.97
CA GLY A 95 -4.55 12.53 19.54
C GLY A 95 -3.53 11.64 20.26
N ARG A 96 -3.81 10.34 20.37
CA ARG A 96 -2.91 9.36 20.98
C ARG A 96 -1.87 8.88 19.97
N VAL A 97 -0.81 9.67 19.84
CA VAL A 97 0.25 9.44 18.84
C VAL A 97 1.01 8.14 19.11
N PRO A 98 1.06 7.17 18.17
CA PRO A 98 1.87 5.96 18.31
C PRO A 98 3.37 6.29 18.39
N ALA A 99 4.12 5.48 19.15
CA ALA A 99 5.54 5.74 19.45
C ALA A 99 6.45 5.84 18.21
N THR A 100 6.06 5.19 17.08
CA THR A 100 6.84 5.21 15.83
C THR A 100 6.51 6.41 14.94
N ALA A 101 5.32 7.00 15.09
CA ALA A 101 4.77 7.97 14.14
C ALA A 101 5.62 9.24 13.99
N GLU A 102 6.22 9.75 15.08
CA GLU A 102 7.06 10.94 15.02
C GLU A 102 8.31 10.75 14.16
N ALA A 103 8.96 9.58 14.29
CA ALA A 103 10.14 9.27 13.50
C ALA A 103 9.79 8.98 12.03
N ASP A 104 8.69 8.28 11.77
CA ASP A 104 8.22 7.97 10.42
C ASP A 104 7.78 9.25 9.68
N LEU A 105 7.04 10.14 10.36
CA LEU A 105 6.72 11.46 9.83
C LEU A 105 7.99 12.28 9.55
N GLY A 106 8.94 12.29 10.48
CA GLY A 106 10.20 13.01 10.30
C GLY A 106 10.98 12.55 9.07
N ALA A 107 11.01 11.23 8.82
CA ALA A 107 11.61 10.62 7.62
C ALA A 107 10.90 11.06 6.33
N LEU A 108 9.57 10.96 6.30
CA LEU A 108 8.75 11.40 5.17
C LEU A 108 8.98 12.87 4.84
N LEU A 109 8.92 13.76 5.84
CA LEU A 109 9.10 15.20 5.62
C LEU A 109 10.51 15.54 5.10
N ARG A 110 11.55 14.80 5.51
CA ARG A 110 12.91 14.94 4.93
C ARG A 110 12.91 14.55 3.46
N ARG A 111 12.27 13.44 3.09
CA ARG A 111 12.16 12.97 1.71
C ARG A 111 11.41 13.96 0.82
N LEU A 112 10.25 14.45 1.26
CA LEU A 112 9.46 15.43 0.50
C LEU A 112 10.24 16.72 0.22
N ARG A 113 11.06 17.19 1.17
CA ARG A 113 11.94 18.33 0.93
C ARG A 113 13.06 18.02 -0.05
N ALA A 114 13.74 16.89 0.15
CA ALA A 114 14.95 16.55 -0.62
C ALA A 114 14.62 16.07 -2.04
N GLU A 115 13.55 15.27 -2.20
CA GLU A 115 13.21 14.60 -3.45
C GLU A 115 12.17 15.34 -4.27
N ALA A 116 11.20 16.03 -3.62
CA ALA A 116 10.15 16.79 -4.30
C ALA A 116 10.31 18.31 -4.23
N GLY A 117 11.24 18.83 -3.42
CA GLY A 117 11.49 20.26 -3.31
C GLY A 117 10.42 21.05 -2.56
N ILE A 118 9.53 20.37 -1.81
CA ILE A 118 8.41 21.00 -1.12
C ILE A 118 8.89 21.59 0.22
N ASP A 119 8.59 22.85 0.52
CA ASP A 119 8.87 23.45 1.83
C ASP A 119 7.85 22.94 2.88
N ILE A 120 8.08 21.70 3.33
CA ILE A 120 7.24 21.04 4.31
C ILE A 120 8.05 20.66 5.55
N ARG A 121 7.53 20.94 6.75
CA ARG A 121 8.27 20.77 8.02
C ARG A 121 7.34 20.37 9.15
N ARG A 122 7.92 19.76 10.17
CA ARG A 122 7.24 19.56 11.44
C ARG A 122 6.89 20.91 12.05
N ALA A 123 5.65 21.08 12.50
CA ALA A 123 5.27 22.28 13.26
C ALA A 123 6.07 22.36 14.57
N PRO A 124 6.51 23.57 14.98
CA PRO A 124 7.18 23.73 16.26
C PRO A 124 6.29 23.28 17.43
N PRO A 125 6.87 22.79 18.52
CA PRO A 125 6.10 22.49 19.73
C PRO A 125 5.27 23.70 20.18
N GLY A 126 3.99 23.50 20.48
CA GLY A 126 3.09 24.58 20.90
C GLY A 126 2.58 25.47 19.78
N ALA A 127 2.86 25.16 18.51
CA ALA A 127 2.28 25.91 17.38
C ALA A 127 0.75 25.85 17.44
N GLN A 128 0.10 27.02 17.34
CA GLN A 128 -1.36 27.11 17.39
C GLN A 128 -2.03 26.75 16.06
N ALA A 129 -1.27 26.70 14.96
CA ALA A 129 -1.77 26.36 13.63
C ALA A 129 -0.74 25.53 12.85
N ALA A 130 -1.24 24.57 12.10
CA ALA A 130 -0.50 23.80 11.11
C ALA A 130 -1.37 23.66 9.86
N GLU A 131 -0.75 23.61 8.70
CA GLU A 131 -1.45 23.40 7.43
C GLU A 131 -1.97 21.97 7.30
N ILE A 132 -1.24 20.97 7.83
CA ILE A 132 -1.68 19.57 7.86
C ILE A 132 -1.69 19.08 9.30
N VAL A 133 -2.82 18.52 9.73
CA VAL A 133 -2.97 17.84 11.02
C VAL A 133 -3.13 16.36 10.77
N VAL A 134 -2.26 15.53 11.35
CA VAL A 134 -2.45 14.07 11.40
C VAL A 134 -3.07 13.74 12.74
N ALA A 135 -4.33 13.37 12.73
CA ALA A 135 -5.13 13.08 13.91
C ALA A 135 -5.30 11.56 14.12
N PHE A 136 -4.74 11.06 15.21
CA PHE A 136 -4.97 9.67 15.62
C PHE A 136 -6.29 9.59 16.39
N VAL A 137 -7.18 8.70 15.92
CA VAL A 137 -8.55 8.57 16.43
C VAL A 137 -8.82 7.14 16.94
N PRO A 138 -9.73 6.95 17.91
CA PRO A 138 -10.04 5.61 18.41
C PRO A 138 -10.52 4.68 17.30
N ASP A 139 -9.95 3.48 17.19
CA ASP A 139 -10.25 2.48 16.16
C ASP A 139 -11.73 2.21 15.97
N ARG A 140 -12.46 2.09 17.11
CA ARG A 140 -13.89 1.82 17.09
C ARG A 140 -14.67 2.99 16.46
N ALA A 141 -14.28 4.22 16.77
CA ALA A 141 -14.93 5.41 16.23
C ALA A 141 -14.74 5.48 14.72
N MET A 142 -13.51 5.25 14.26
CA MET A 142 -13.20 5.25 12.82
C MET A 142 -13.94 4.15 12.07
N ARG A 143 -13.86 2.89 12.52
CA ARG A 143 -14.58 1.77 11.91
C ARG A 143 -16.10 1.95 11.89
N SER A 144 -16.66 2.66 12.86
CA SER A 144 -18.10 2.95 12.90
C SER A 144 -18.51 4.01 11.90
N ALA A 145 -17.68 5.02 11.68
CA ALA A 145 -17.98 6.16 10.80
C ALA A 145 -17.57 5.90 9.34
N VAL A 146 -16.42 5.27 9.14
CA VAL A 146 -15.80 5.03 7.81
C VAL A 146 -15.25 3.59 7.77
N PRO A 147 -16.12 2.55 7.69
CA PRO A 147 -15.72 1.16 7.87
C PRO A 147 -14.80 0.62 6.77
N GLU A 148 -14.77 1.25 5.61
CA GLU A 148 -14.00 0.81 4.44
C GLU A 148 -12.62 1.48 4.34
N ALA A 149 -12.34 2.53 5.15
CA ALA A 149 -11.07 3.24 5.12
C ALA A 149 -10.13 2.78 6.23
N ALA A 150 -8.87 2.49 5.88
CA ALA A 150 -7.79 2.28 6.85
C ALA A 150 -7.30 3.62 7.43
N CYS A 151 -7.23 4.64 6.58
CA CYS A 151 -7.00 6.05 6.89
C CYS A 151 -7.65 6.91 5.80
N PHE A 152 -7.71 8.21 5.98
CA PHE A 152 -8.18 9.13 4.94
C PHE A 152 -7.82 10.57 5.24
N VAL A 153 -7.84 11.41 4.20
CA VAL A 153 -7.58 12.85 4.31
C VAL A 153 -8.76 13.67 3.82
N VAL A 154 -9.06 14.74 4.54
CA VAL A 154 -10.05 15.73 4.12
C VAL A 154 -9.40 17.11 3.96
N PRO A 155 -9.85 17.95 3.03
CA PRO A 155 -9.46 19.36 3.01
C PRO A 155 -10.01 20.04 4.28
N SER A 156 -9.31 21.08 4.73
CA SER A 156 -9.61 21.80 5.98
C SER A 156 -8.97 21.17 7.23
N VAL A 157 -8.59 22.03 8.15
CA VAL A 157 -8.14 21.61 9.48
C VAL A 157 -9.35 21.48 10.38
N THR A 158 -9.62 20.25 10.82
CA THR A 158 -10.76 19.93 11.68
C THR A 158 -10.37 18.87 12.72
N GLY A 159 -11.10 18.81 13.83
CA GLY A 159 -11.04 17.68 14.74
C GLY A 159 -11.98 16.56 14.31
N TRP A 160 -11.86 15.38 14.95
CA TRP A 160 -12.73 14.23 14.67
C TRP A 160 -14.22 14.55 14.87
N GLU A 161 -14.56 15.24 15.95
CA GLU A 161 -15.94 15.65 16.24
C GLU A 161 -16.48 16.65 15.20
N GLY A 162 -15.61 17.57 14.73
CA GLY A 162 -15.99 18.51 13.67
C GLY A 162 -16.26 17.81 12.33
N PHE A 163 -15.49 16.78 11.99
CA PHE A 163 -15.76 15.94 10.83
C PHE A 163 -17.07 15.16 10.99
N LEU A 164 -17.30 14.55 12.16
CA LEU A 164 -18.53 13.76 12.41
C LEU A 164 -19.80 14.61 12.44
N ALA A 165 -19.70 15.89 12.81
CA ALA A 165 -20.86 16.79 12.86
C ALA A 165 -21.51 16.99 11.48
N ASP A 166 -20.71 17.08 10.41
CA ASP A 166 -21.17 17.16 9.03
C ASP A 166 -20.14 16.58 8.05
N PRO A 167 -20.06 15.24 7.91
CA PRO A 167 -19.09 14.61 7.02
C PRO A 167 -19.27 14.94 5.53
N ARG A 168 -20.40 15.55 5.17
CA ARG A 168 -20.72 15.96 3.79
C ARG A 168 -20.57 17.46 3.57
N SER A 169 -20.00 18.15 4.53
CA SER A 169 -19.74 19.59 4.41
C SER A 169 -18.97 19.90 3.12
N ALA A 170 -19.36 20.99 2.45
CA ALA A 170 -18.62 21.53 1.32
C ALA A 170 -17.15 21.84 1.67
N ALA A 171 -16.86 22.09 2.95
CA ALA A 171 -15.51 22.31 3.44
C ALA A 171 -14.61 21.04 3.33
N PHE A 172 -15.18 19.85 3.16
CA PHE A 172 -14.49 18.58 2.99
C PHE A 172 -14.50 18.08 1.54
N ASP A 173 -14.88 18.93 0.59
CA ASP A 173 -14.95 18.60 -0.83
C ASP A 173 -13.77 19.15 -1.60
N TRP A 174 -12.81 18.29 -1.97
CA TRP A 174 -11.63 18.66 -2.74
C TRP A 174 -11.93 19.36 -4.09
N ALA A 175 -13.07 19.01 -4.72
CA ALA A 175 -13.42 19.57 -6.02
C ALA A 175 -13.94 21.03 -5.94
N GLN A 176 -14.22 21.53 -4.75
CA GLN A 176 -14.70 22.88 -4.53
C GLN A 176 -13.61 23.87 -4.11
N LEU A 177 -12.37 23.38 -3.95
CA LEU A 177 -11.28 24.25 -3.54
C LEU A 177 -10.78 25.13 -4.69
N ASP A 178 -10.41 26.36 -4.38
CA ASP A 178 -9.64 27.25 -5.23
C ASP A 178 -8.11 27.09 -5.02
N ARG A 179 -7.72 26.74 -3.78
CA ARG A 179 -6.35 26.44 -3.35
C ARG A 179 -6.38 25.62 -2.06
N ARG A 180 -5.30 24.93 -1.73
CA ARG A 180 -5.18 24.22 -0.44
C ARG A 180 -4.69 25.18 0.64
N ARG A 181 -5.36 25.18 1.79
CA ARG A 181 -5.04 25.99 2.97
C ARG A 181 -4.84 25.14 4.21
N GLY A 182 -5.46 23.96 4.24
CA GLY A 182 -5.38 23.02 5.32
C GLY A 182 -5.86 21.67 4.89
N ALA A 183 -5.44 20.63 5.64
CA ALA A 183 -5.91 19.27 5.52
C ALA A 183 -5.85 18.57 6.89
N THR A 184 -6.73 17.59 7.08
CA THR A 184 -6.66 16.68 8.23
C THR A 184 -6.61 15.25 7.75
N VAL A 185 -5.56 14.54 8.15
CA VAL A 185 -5.40 13.10 7.97
C VAL A 185 -5.91 12.40 9.22
N PHE A 186 -6.80 11.43 9.07
CA PHE A 186 -7.30 10.60 10.15
C PHE A 186 -6.72 9.19 10.06
N ILE A 187 -6.08 8.74 11.16
CA ILE A 187 -5.45 7.41 11.27
C ILE A 187 -5.96 6.74 12.56
N PRO A 188 -6.30 5.42 12.54
CA PRO A 188 -6.63 4.70 13.77
C PRO A 188 -5.45 4.67 14.75
N GLU A 189 -5.69 4.93 16.04
CA GLU A 189 -4.63 4.95 17.06
C GLU A 189 -4.01 3.57 17.33
N GLY A 190 -4.72 2.48 17.00
CA GLY A 190 -4.27 1.09 17.13
C GLY A 190 -3.70 0.49 15.85
N ALA A 191 -3.51 1.27 14.78
CA ALA A 191 -2.88 0.81 13.54
C ALA A 191 -1.46 0.29 13.79
N ALA A 192 -1.03 -0.73 13.02
CA ALA A 192 0.34 -1.22 13.09
C ALA A 192 1.33 -0.12 12.66
N PRO A 193 2.56 -0.12 13.18
CA PRO A 193 3.55 0.90 12.80
C PRO A 193 3.74 1.06 11.29
N GLN A 194 3.74 -0.05 10.53
CA GLN A 194 3.79 0.02 9.06
C GLN A 194 2.56 0.69 8.47
N ASP A 195 1.35 0.36 8.97
CA ASP A 195 0.10 0.95 8.45
C ASP A 195 0.05 2.45 8.77
N VAL A 196 0.54 2.87 9.95
CA VAL A 196 0.71 4.29 10.28
C VAL A 196 1.65 4.98 9.28
N ARG A 197 2.78 4.35 8.95
CA ARG A 197 3.74 4.91 7.98
C ARG A 197 3.15 4.98 6.57
N ASP A 198 2.46 3.95 6.15
CA ASP A 198 1.74 3.88 4.88
C ASP A 198 0.74 5.04 4.77
N CYS A 199 -0.16 5.16 5.72
CA CYS A 199 -1.11 6.28 5.84
C CYS A 199 -0.42 7.66 5.83
N LEU A 200 0.73 7.82 6.51
CA LEU A 200 1.47 9.07 6.47
C LEU A 200 1.97 9.40 5.06
N HIS A 201 2.48 8.40 4.34
CA HIS A 201 2.99 8.59 2.98
C HIS A 201 1.88 8.93 1.99
N GLU A 202 0.80 8.18 2.00
CA GLU A 202 -0.31 8.31 1.07
C GLU A 202 -1.11 9.58 1.34
N GLU A 203 -1.63 9.74 2.56
CA GLU A 203 -2.56 10.81 2.87
C GLU A 203 -1.91 12.20 2.90
N ILE A 204 -0.63 12.30 3.33
CA ILE A 204 0.10 13.57 3.23
C ILE A 204 0.38 13.90 1.76
N ALA A 205 0.69 12.93 0.91
CA ALA A 205 0.90 13.18 -0.50
C ALA A 205 -0.41 13.55 -1.21
N GLN A 206 -1.53 12.91 -0.89
CA GLN A 206 -2.86 13.30 -1.37
C GLN A 206 -3.23 14.72 -0.88
N ALA A 207 -2.93 15.05 0.39
CA ALA A 207 -3.08 16.42 0.90
C ALA A 207 -2.26 17.43 0.10
N LEU A 208 -1.15 17.05 -0.51
CA LEU A 208 -0.28 17.91 -1.28
C LEU A 208 -0.71 18.09 -2.75
N GLY A 209 -1.39 17.13 -3.38
CA GLY A 209 -1.74 17.28 -4.80
C GLY A 209 -2.63 16.22 -5.41
N PRO A 210 -2.19 14.99 -5.53
CA PRO A 210 -2.95 13.88 -6.10
C PRO A 210 -4.27 13.63 -5.37
N LEU A 211 -5.34 13.30 -6.09
CA LEU A 211 -6.70 13.13 -5.53
C LEU A 211 -7.36 11.84 -6.06
N ASN A 212 -6.62 11.02 -6.78
CA ASN A 212 -7.15 9.85 -7.45
C ASN A 212 -6.19 8.68 -7.28
N ASP A 213 -6.73 7.46 -7.28
CA ASP A 213 -5.97 6.24 -7.33
C ASP A 213 -6.24 5.51 -8.65
N LEU A 214 -5.17 5.03 -9.26
CA LEU A 214 -5.23 4.49 -10.61
C LEU A 214 -4.57 3.10 -10.66
N TRP A 215 -5.36 2.06 -10.79
CA TRP A 215 -4.95 0.66 -10.85
C TRP A 215 -3.81 0.37 -11.84
N ARG A 216 -3.68 1.18 -12.89
CA ARG A 216 -2.59 1.06 -13.87
C ARG A 216 -1.22 1.52 -13.36
N LEU A 217 -1.14 2.17 -12.19
CA LEU A 217 0.08 2.73 -11.64
C LEU A 217 0.80 1.73 -10.72
N THR A 218 1.33 0.66 -11.29
CA THR A 218 2.03 -0.39 -10.54
C THR A 218 3.33 0.05 -9.88
N ASP A 219 3.80 1.27 -10.12
CA ASP A 219 4.98 1.89 -9.53
C ASP A 219 4.64 3.10 -8.65
N SER A 220 3.45 3.15 -8.08
CA SER A 220 2.92 4.27 -7.31
C SER A 220 2.18 3.82 -6.06
N ILE A 221 2.20 4.67 -5.01
CA ILE A 221 1.31 4.52 -3.86
C ILE A 221 -0.12 4.95 -4.21
N PHE A 222 -0.31 5.78 -5.25
CA PHE A 222 -1.61 6.21 -5.76
C PHE A 222 -2.25 5.12 -6.62
N ASN A 223 -2.47 3.97 -5.99
CA ASN A 223 -3.02 2.76 -6.59
C ASN A 223 -3.74 1.96 -5.50
N ASP A 224 -5.02 1.66 -5.68
CA ASP A 224 -5.89 0.92 -4.76
C ASP A 224 -5.42 -0.50 -4.37
N ASP A 225 -4.24 -0.95 -4.83
CA ASP A 225 -3.76 -2.30 -4.55
C ASP A 225 -2.86 -2.43 -3.32
N ASN A 226 -2.39 -1.31 -2.75
CA ASN A 226 -1.54 -1.24 -1.55
C ASN A 226 -0.27 -2.12 -1.61
N ALA A 227 0.32 -2.29 -2.79
CA ALA A 227 1.60 -3.01 -2.93
C ALA A 227 2.78 -2.15 -2.45
N HIS A 228 2.70 -0.84 -2.70
CA HIS A 228 3.66 0.14 -2.23
C HIS A 228 3.18 0.76 -0.91
N VAL A 229 4.03 0.73 0.10
CA VAL A 229 3.76 1.26 1.45
C VAL A 229 4.57 2.53 1.77
N VAL A 230 5.27 3.06 0.77
CA VAL A 230 6.02 4.32 0.84
C VAL A 230 6.04 4.97 -0.53
N LEU A 231 6.10 6.31 -0.55
CA LEU A 231 6.22 7.06 -1.80
C LEU A 231 7.37 6.56 -2.66
N THR A 232 7.07 6.26 -3.91
CA THR A 232 8.01 5.77 -4.92
C THR A 232 8.74 6.91 -5.63
N GLY A 233 9.63 6.59 -6.54
CA GLY A 233 10.27 7.60 -7.40
C GLY A 233 9.28 8.29 -8.35
N PHE A 234 8.25 7.56 -8.81
CA PHE A 234 7.19 8.15 -9.61
C PHE A 234 6.33 9.12 -8.79
N ASP A 235 5.95 8.75 -7.56
CA ASP A 235 5.19 9.63 -6.67
C ASP A 235 5.96 10.93 -6.37
N MET A 236 7.28 10.82 -6.13
CA MET A 236 8.13 11.99 -5.96
C MET A 236 8.24 12.85 -7.23
N LEU A 237 8.20 12.24 -8.42
CA LEU A 237 8.13 12.95 -9.69
C LEU A 237 6.79 13.69 -9.83
N VAL A 238 5.67 13.06 -9.49
CA VAL A 238 4.33 13.67 -9.49
C VAL A 238 4.32 14.90 -8.59
N LEU A 239 4.76 14.76 -7.34
CA LEU A 239 4.79 15.86 -6.37
C LEU A 239 5.74 16.97 -6.82
N ARG A 240 6.92 16.65 -7.34
CA ARG A 240 7.86 17.62 -7.88
C ARG A 240 7.27 18.39 -9.06
N ALA A 241 6.51 17.71 -9.93
CA ALA A 241 5.84 18.37 -11.05
C ALA A 241 4.74 19.32 -10.58
N ILE A 242 3.90 18.90 -9.62
CA ILE A 242 2.82 19.73 -9.06
C ILE A 242 3.38 20.99 -8.38
N TYR A 243 4.53 20.90 -7.71
CA TYR A 243 5.17 22.00 -7.00
C TYR A 243 6.19 22.79 -7.83
N ASP A 244 6.33 22.50 -9.14
CA ASP A 244 7.14 23.32 -10.04
C ASP A 244 6.55 24.74 -10.16
N ASP A 245 7.43 25.75 -10.28
CA ASP A 245 7.04 27.16 -10.38
C ASP A 245 6.15 27.48 -11.58
N ALA A 246 6.19 26.64 -12.62
CA ALA A 246 5.32 26.80 -13.80
C ALA A 246 3.86 26.42 -13.52
N LEU A 247 3.56 25.73 -12.42
CA LEU A 247 2.23 25.27 -12.05
C LEU A 247 1.78 25.97 -10.76
N THR A 248 0.58 26.55 -10.77
CA THR A 248 0.00 27.25 -9.62
C THR A 248 -1.46 26.87 -9.44
N SER A 249 -2.01 27.04 -8.23
CA SER A 249 -3.45 26.88 -8.00
C SER A 249 -4.27 27.75 -8.96
N GLY A 250 -5.41 27.21 -9.37
CA GLY A 250 -6.33 27.88 -10.30
C GLY A 250 -6.15 27.51 -11.78
N LEU A 251 -5.05 26.88 -12.17
CA LEU A 251 -4.84 26.39 -13.54
C LEU A 251 -5.85 25.30 -13.89
N THR A 252 -6.38 25.37 -15.10
CA THR A 252 -7.23 24.31 -15.69
C THR A 252 -6.41 23.12 -16.15
N ARG A 253 -7.06 21.97 -16.36
CA ARG A 253 -6.44 20.76 -16.93
C ARG A 253 -5.69 21.04 -18.24
N ALA A 254 -6.27 21.86 -19.13
CA ALA A 254 -5.65 22.21 -20.42
C ALA A 254 -4.38 23.06 -20.21
N GLU A 255 -4.40 24.04 -19.30
CA GLU A 255 -3.24 24.87 -19.02
C GLU A 255 -2.10 24.07 -18.38
N VAL A 256 -2.42 23.16 -17.44
CA VAL A 256 -1.43 22.24 -16.86
C VAL A 256 -0.87 21.31 -17.94
N ALA A 257 -1.73 20.71 -18.78
CA ALA A 257 -1.31 19.83 -19.86
C ALA A 257 -0.34 20.52 -20.86
N ALA A 258 -0.56 21.81 -21.15
CA ALA A 258 0.34 22.59 -22.00
C ALA A 258 1.72 22.86 -21.38
N ARG A 259 1.81 22.92 -20.03
CA ARG A 259 3.06 23.22 -19.30
C ARG A 259 3.86 21.98 -18.91
N LEU A 260 3.17 20.86 -18.60
CA LEU A 260 3.80 19.62 -18.14
C LEU A 260 4.96 19.11 -18.99
N PRO A 261 4.92 19.13 -20.35
CA PRO A 261 6.05 18.67 -21.14
C PRO A 261 7.34 19.43 -20.84
N GLY A 262 7.27 20.76 -20.67
CA GLY A 262 8.41 21.60 -20.32
C GLY A 262 8.90 21.34 -18.88
N VAL A 263 7.98 21.15 -17.94
CA VAL A 263 8.29 20.77 -16.56
C VAL A 263 9.02 19.43 -16.54
N LEU A 264 8.42 18.39 -17.12
CA LEU A 264 8.97 17.02 -17.10
C LEU A 264 10.31 16.92 -17.85
N ALA A 265 10.52 17.70 -18.92
CA ALA A 265 11.81 17.74 -19.60
C ALA A 265 12.95 18.21 -18.67
N ARG A 266 12.67 19.09 -17.71
CA ARG A 266 13.64 19.57 -16.72
C ARG A 266 13.85 18.59 -15.57
N ILE A 267 12.75 18.08 -14.99
CA ILE A 267 12.82 17.30 -13.74
C ILE A 267 12.96 15.79 -13.96
N ASN A 268 12.66 15.29 -15.17
CA ASN A 268 12.81 13.89 -15.60
C ASN A 268 13.42 13.77 -17.01
N PRO A 269 14.67 14.21 -17.22
CA PRO A 269 15.29 14.17 -18.54
C PRO A 269 15.50 12.75 -19.10
N ALA A 270 15.57 11.74 -18.22
CA ALA A 270 15.62 10.33 -18.61
C ALA A 270 14.34 9.90 -19.31
N GLY A 271 13.17 10.26 -18.78
CA GLY A 271 11.86 9.94 -19.36
C GLY A 271 11.61 10.57 -20.74
N GLY A 272 12.28 11.69 -21.05
CA GLY A 272 12.23 12.28 -22.39
C GLY A 272 12.93 11.46 -23.48
N ARG A 273 13.75 10.46 -23.11
CA ARG A 273 14.47 9.55 -24.01
C ARG A 273 13.85 8.16 -24.10
N MET A 274 12.82 7.89 -23.31
CA MET A 274 12.14 6.60 -23.29
C MET A 274 11.08 6.54 -24.40
N ALA A 275 10.79 5.32 -24.87
CA ALA A 275 9.70 5.09 -25.80
C ALA A 275 8.35 5.38 -25.09
N ILE A 276 7.45 6.05 -25.80
CA ILE A 276 6.13 6.39 -25.26
C ILE A 276 5.29 5.11 -25.13
N ALA A 277 4.85 4.83 -23.92
CA ALA A 277 3.98 3.69 -23.66
C ALA A 277 2.56 3.91 -24.25
N PRO A 278 1.89 2.83 -24.71
CA PRO A 278 0.50 2.92 -25.14
C PRO A 278 -0.40 3.48 -24.04
N ALA A 279 -1.45 4.20 -24.45
CA ALA A 279 -2.45 4.67 -23.49
C ALA A 279 -3.23 3.47 -22.94
N ILE A 280 -3.34 3.39 -21.61
CA ILE A 280 -4.15 2.38 -20.92
C ILE A 280 -5.52 3.02 -20.66
N PRO A 281 -6.61 2.36 -21.06
CA PRO A 281 -7.97 2.84 -20.79
C PRO A 281 -8.26 2.92 -19.28
N GLU A 282 -9.31 3.66 -18.92
CA GLU A 282 -9.81 3.69 -17.55
C GLU A 282 -10.31 2.32 -17.12
N THR A 283 -9.97 1.91 -15.90
CA THR A 283 -10.37 0.63 -15.31
C THR A 283 -11.90 0.54 -15.18
N PRO A 284 -12.56 -0.49 -15.72
CA PRO A 284 -14.01 -0.61 -15.71
C PRO A 284 -14.59 -0.68 -14.28
N ALA A 285 -15.69 0.03 -14.03
CA ALA A 285 -16.36 0.04 -12.72
C ALA A 285 -16.75 -1.38 -12.25
N ALA A 286 -17.17 -2.26 -13.17
CA ALA A 286 -17.51 -3.64 -12.85
C ALA A 286 -16.30 -4.43 -12.31
N TRP A 287 -15.09 -4.16 -12.82
CA TRP A 287 -13.88 -4.79 -12.34
C TRP A 287 -13.50 -4.23 -10.96
N ARG A 288 -13.54 -2.91 -10.78
CA ARG A 288 -13.30 -2.27 -9.46
C ARG A 288 -14.24 -2.83 -8.39
N GLN A 289 -15.55 -2.97 -8.72
CA GLN A 289 -16.52 -3.57 -7.80
C GLN A 289 -16.21 -5.03 -7.45
N ALA A 290 -15.83 -5.85 -8.44
CA ALA A 290 -15.47 -7.24 -8.20
C ALA A 290 -14.22 -7.34 -7.32
N THR A 291 -13.18 -6.56 -7.62
CA THR A 291 -11.93 -6.51 -6.85
C THR A 291 -12.18 -6.00 -5.43
N GLY A 292 -12.91 -4.90 -5.26
CA GLY A 292 -13.26 -4.37 -3.95
C GLY A 292 -14.03 -5.39 -3.11
N THR A 293 -14.99 -6.14 -3.69
CA THR A 293 -15.70 -7.23 -2.98
C THR A 293 -14.73 -8.36 -2.56
N ALA A 294 -13.77 -8.70 -3.43
CA ALA A 294 -12.78 -9.75 -3.11
C ALA A 294 -11.84 -9.35 -1.98
N LEU A 295 -11.59 -8.06 -1.80
CA LEU A 295 -10.69 -7.51 -0.79
C LEU A 295 -11.40 -7.08 0.51
N ALA A 296 -12.70 -6.75 0.45
CA ALA A 296 -13.43 -6.14 1.54
C ALA A 296 -13.34 -6.94 2.85
N PRO A 297 -13.04 -6.28 3.99
CA PRO A 297 -13.07 -6.91 5.30
C PRO A 297 -14.45 -7.53 5.59
N GLY A 298 -14.49 -8.70 6.23
CA GLY A 298 -15.74 -9.37 6.59
C GLY A 298 -16.44 -10.13 5.46
N THR A 299 -15.98 -10.01 4.20
CA THR A 299 -16.51 -10.83 3.09
C THR A 299 -16.13 -12.30 3.30
N GLY A 300 -17.12 -13.19 3.29
CA GLY A 300 -16.91 -14.63 3.45
C GLY A 300 -16.11 -15.26 2.30
N ARG A 301 -15.41 -16.37 2.55
CA ARG A 301 -14.53 -17.04 1.57
C ARG A 301 -15.19 -17.31 0.23
N ALA A 302 -16.43 -17.82 0.22
CA ALA A 302 -17.17 -18.12 -1.01
C ALA A 302 -17.45 -16.85 -1.83
N ALA A 303 -17.87 -15.76 -1.18
CA ALA A 303 -18.13 -14.49 -1.84
C ALA A 303 -16.85 -13.84 -2.39
N ARG A 304 -15.75 -13.89 -1.63
CA ARG A 304 -14.41 -13.45 -2.11
C ARG A 304 -13.97 -14.21 -3.35
N ARG A 305 -14.07 -15.54 -3.31
CA ARG A 305 -13.71 -16.40 -4.44
C ARG A 305 -14.57 -16.06 -5.67
N ALA A 306 -15.90 -15.99 -5.51
CA ALA A 306 -16.80 -15.64 -6.61
C ALA A 306 -16.50 -14.24 -7.18
N ALA A 307 -16.11 -13.29 -6.34
CA ALA A 307 -15.69 -11.95 -6.76
C ALA A 307 -14.36 -11.99 -7.54
N ALA A 308 -13.37 -12.72 -7.08
CA ALA A 308 -12.09 -12.93 -7.79
C ALA A 308 -12.31 -13.67 -9.13
N GLU A 309 -13.23 -14.65 -9.20
CA GLU A 309 -13.62 -15.33 -10.44
C GLU A 309 -14.27 -14.36 -11.44
N ARG A 310 -15.07 -13.40 -10.95
CA ARG A 310 -15.63 -12.34 -11.82
C ARG A 310 -14.53 -11.41 -12.35
N ALA A 311 -13.56 -11.01 -11.51
CA ALA A 311 -12.47 -10.14 -11.93
C ALA A 311 -11.60 -10.81 -13.01
N VAL A 312 -11.17 -12.06 -12.78
CA VAL A 312 -10.37 -12.80 -13.77
C VAL A 312 -11.15 -13.11 -15.04
N GLY A 313 -12.46 -13.32 -14.96
CA GLY A 313 -13.34 -13.51 -16.10
C GLY A 313 -13.52 -12.28 -17.01
N MET A 314 -13.02 -11.12 -16.57
CA MET A 314 -12.97 -9.89 -17.38
C MET A 314 -11.62 -9.68 -18.09
N VAL A 315 -10.59 -10.44 -17.75
CA VAL A 315 -9.27 -10.36 -18.42
C VAL A 315 -9.45 -10.59 -19.94
N GLY A 316 -8.79 -9.76 -20.74
CA GLY A 316 -8.92 -9.74 -22.20
C GLY A 316 -10.10 -8.92 -22.74
N ARG A 317 -10.96 -8.35 -21.86
CA ARG A 317 -12.01 -7.41 -22.29
C ARG A 317 -11.45 -5.99 -22.40
N ALA A 318 -12.14 -5.16 -23.19
CA ALA A 318 -11.79 -3.74 -23.34
C ALA A 318 -11.76 -3.03 -21.96
N GLY A 319 -10.74 -2.25 -21.73
CA GLY A 319 -10.53 -1.51 -20.48
C GLY A 319 -9.82 -2.28 -19.36
N ILE A 320 -9.54 -3.57 -19.54
CA ILE A 320 -8.69 -4.33 -18.61
C ILE A 320 -7.26 -4.27 -19.13
N GLY A 321 -6.42 -3.52 -18.42
CA GLY A 321 -5.00 -3.40 -18.69
C GLY A 321 -4.17 -4.53 -18.07
N PRO A 322 -2.84 -4.50 -18.30
CA PRO A 322 -1.95 -5.52 -17.75
C PRO A 322 -1.94 -5.56 -16.21
N ALA A 323 -2.01 -4.39 -15.55
CA ALA A 323 -2.03 -4.32 -14.08
C ALA A 323 -3.25 -5.02 -13.49
N GLU A 324 -4.46 -4.70 -14.02
CA GLU A 324 -5.73 -5.30 -13.62
C GLU A 324 -5.76 -6.81 -13.93
N ALA A 325 -5.20 -7.22 -15.06
CA ALA A 325 -5.11 -8.64 -15.42
C ALA A 325 -4.22 -9.41 -14.42
N ALA A 326 -3.02 -8.91 -14.13
CA ALA A 326 -2.12 -9.52 -13.17
C ALA A 326 -2.75 -9.61 -11.77
N PHE A 327 -3.37 -8.51 -11.33
CA PHE A 327 -4.03 -8.47 -10.02
C PHE A 327 -5.22 -9.44 -9.93
N SER A 328 -6.00 -9.59 -11.01
CA SER A 328 -7.10 -10.57 -11.08
C SER A 328 -6.59 -12.00 -10.92
N HIS A 329 -5.51 -12.36 -11.62
CA HIS A 329 -4.85 -13.67 -11.48
C HIS A 329 -4.31 -13.87 -10.05
N PHE A 330 -3.72 -12.86 -9.45
CA PHE A 330 -3.24 -12.92 -8.07
C PHE A 330 -4.37 -13.15 -7.07
N LEU A 331 -5.48 -12.42 -7.19
CA LEU A 331 -6.65 -12.58 -6.30
C LEU A 331 -7.24 -13.98 -6.34
N ILE A 332 -7.42 -14.55 -7.53
CA ILE A 332 -7.97 -15.92 -7.63
C ILE A 332 -6.97 -16.94 -7.12
N GLY A 333 -5.66 -16.79 -7.41
CA GLY A 333 -4.62 -17.65 -6.88
C GLY A 333 -4.64 -17.72 -5.34
N ARG A 334 -4.74 -16.56 -4.68
CA ARG A 334 -4.96 -16.47 -3.21
C ARG A 334 -6.23 -17.17 -2.76
N GLY A 335 -7.33 -16.94 -3.46
CA GLY A 335 -8.66 -17.44 -3.07
C GLY A 335 -8.80 -18.96 -3.13
N ILE A 336 -8.04 -19.63 -3.99
CA ILE A 336 -8.13 -21.08 -4.21
C ILE A 336 -6.91 -21.86 -3.72
N GLY A 337 -5.83 -21.21 -3.30
CA GLY A 337 -4.56 -21.85 -2.96
C GLY A 337 -4.67 -23.03 -1.98
N ALA A 338 -5.54 -22.89 -0.97
CA ALA A 338 -5.77 -23.96 0.01
C ALA A 338 -6.66 -25.12 -0.50
N THR A 339 -7.43 -24.92 -1.58
CA THR A 339 -8.41 -25.91 -2.08
C THR A 339 -8.03 -26.51 -3.43
N ASP A 340 -7.26 -25.77 -4.23
CA ASP A 340 -6.79 -26.17 -5.56
C ASP A 340 -5.40 -25.56 -5.82
N PRO A 341 -4.35 -26.08 -5.19
CA PRO A 341 -3.01 -25.51 -5.28
C PRO A 341 -2.43 -25.56 -6.71
N VAL A 342 -2.78 -26.56 -7.51
CA VAL A 342 -2.29 -26.67 -8.90
C VAL A 342 -2.82 -25.53 -9.75
N ARG A 343 -4.12 -25.26 -9.68
CA ARG A 343 -4.74 -24.15 -10.40
C ARG A 343 -4.25 -22.79 -9.85
N ALA A 344 -4.05 -22.68 -8.53
CA ALA A 344 -3.50 -21.49 -7.91
C ALA A 344 -2.11 -21.15 -8.44
N LEU A 345 -1.21 -22.15 -8.56
CA LEU A 345 0.12 -21.98 -9.13
C LEU A 345 0.07 -21.48 -10.57
N GLY A 346 -0.87 -21.98 -11.40
CA GLY A 346 -1.10 -21.45 -12.75
C GLY A 346 -1.45 -19.96 -12.74
N HIS A 347 -2.36 -19.53 -11.88
CA HIS A 347 -2.73 -18.13 -11.76
C HIS A 347 -1.61 -17.25 -11.20
N PHE A 348 -0.83 -17.74 -10.23
CA PHE A 348 0.34 -17.01 -9.75
C PHE A 348 1.43 -16.88 -10.83
N ALA A 349 1.61 -17.88 -11.69
CA ALA A 349 2.54 -17.79 -12.81
C ALA A 349 2.13 -16.74 -13.85
N GLU A 350 0.84 -16.68 -14.19
CA GLU A 350 0.29 -15.64 -15.09
C GLU A 350 0.47 -14.23 -14.48
N ALA A 351 0.13 -14.06 -13.20
CA ALA A 351 0.32 -12.79 -12.51
C ALA A 351 1.79 -12.35 -12.53
N ALA A 352 2.70 -13.27 -12.19
CA ALA A 352 4.13 -12.97 -12.17
C ALA A 352 4.67 -12.61 -13.56
N ALA A 353 4.29 -13.35 -14.60
CA ALA A 353 4.73 -13.07 -15.98
C ALA A 353 4.33 -11.67 -16.45
N ILE A 354 3.13 -11.22 -16.06
CA ILE A 354 2.67 -9.88 -16.41
C ILE A 354 3.43 -8.82 -15.59
N TRP A 355 3.54 -8.97 -14.26
CA TRP A 355 4.21 -7.99 -13.40
C TRP A 355 5.72 -7.88 -13.66
N GLU A 356 6.37 -8.93 -14.17
CA GLU A 356 7.77 -8.89 -14.58
C GLU A 356 8.03 -7.87 -15.70
N GLY A 357 7.03 -7.62 -16.54
CA GLY A 357 7.08 -6.64 -17.61
C GLY A 357 6.59 -5.22 -17.26
N LEU A 358 6.12 -5.00 -16.02
CA LEU A 358 5.55 -3.71 -15.61
C LEU A 358 6.52 -2.91 -14.70
N PRO A 359 6.53 -1.57 -14.83
CA PRO A 359 7.25 -0.71 -13.88
C PRO A 359 6.80 -1.00 -12.44
N GLY A 360 7.72 -0.99 -11.48
CA GLY A 360 7.37 -1.23 -10.07
C GLY A 360 6.92 -2.65 -9.73
N GLY A 361 7.03 -3.63 -10.62
CA GLY A 361 6.54 -5.01 -10.43
C GLY A 361 7.19 -5.79 -9.28
N ALA A 362 8.34 -5.35 -8.76
CA ALA A 362 9.11 -6.10 -7.77
C ALA A 362 8.35 -6.43 -6.46
N PRO A 363 7.58 -5.54 -5.82
CA PRO A 363 6.78 -5.88 -4.64
C PRO A 363 5.74 -6.95 -4.92
N TYR A 364 5.06 -6.89 -6.06
CA TYR A 364 4.06 -7.89 -6.47
C TYR A 364 4.68 -9.26 -6.69
N LEU A 365 5.83 -9.32 -7.35
CA LEU A 365 6.58 -10.56 -7.52
C LEU A 365 7.01 -11.17 -6.18
N ALA A 366 7.37 -10.34 -5.20
CA ALA A 366 7.66 -10.80 -3.84
C ALA A 366 6.42 -11.35 -3.13
N GLN A 367 5.24 -10.78 -3.38
CA GLN A 367 3.96 -11.30 -2.87
C GLN A 367 3.62 -12.65 -3.50
N VAL A 368 3.78 -12.78 -4.82
CA VAL A 368 3.59 -14.08 -5.52
C VAL A 368 4.54 -15.12 -4.96
N ASP A 369 5.85 -14.80 -4.87
CA ASP A 369 6.86 -15.69 -4.33
C ASP A 369 6.53 -16.16 -2.91
N MET A 370 6.01 -15.27 -2.06
CA MET A 370 5.58 -15.60 -0.70
C MET A 370 4.45 -16.65 -0.70
N HIS A 371 3.42 -16.45 -1.53
CA HIS A 371 2.30 -17.40 -1.60
C HIS A 371 2.72 -18.74 -2.19
N VAL A 372 3.53 -18.75 -3.25
CA VAL A 372 4.05 -19.98 -3.86
C VAL A 372 4.99 -20.69 -2.91
N ALA A 373 5.85 -19.97 -2.15
CA ALA A 373 6.72 -20.56 -1.13
C ALA A 373 5.93 -21.21 0.01
N ALA A 374 4.81 -20.59 0.44
CA ALA A 374 3.93 -21.17 1.43
C ALA A 374 3.27 -22.47 0.93
N LEU A 375 2.81 -22.51 -0.33
CA LEU A 375 2.28 -23.73 -0.95
C LEU A 375 3.36 -24.82 -1.07
N ALA A 376 4.56 -24.45 -1.50
CA ALA A 376 5.70 -25.38 -1.58
C ALA A 376 6.04 -25.97 -0.21
N LEU A 377 6.06 -25.16 0.84
CA LEU A 377 6.31 -25.63 2.20
C LEU A 377 5.23 -26.59 2.67
N GLN A 378 3.95 -26.33 2.41
CA GLN A 378 2.83 -27.22 2.71
C GLN A 378 2.93 -28.58 1.98
N SER A 379 3.49 -28.58 0.77
CA SER A 379 3.69 -29.79 -0.04
C SER A 379 5.01 -30.49 0.25
N GLY A 380 5.79 -30.04 1.25
CA GLY A 380 7.08 -30.63 1.61
C GLY A 380 8.27 -30.24 0.76
N GLU A 381 8.07 -29.35 -0.14
CA GLU A 381 9.09 -28.83 -1.03
C GLU A 381 9.91 -27.71 -0.36
N ALA A 382 10.49 -27.99 0.82
CA ALA A 382 11.21 -27.03 1.63
C ALA A 382 12.35 -26.31 0.87
N ALA A 383 13.08 -27.02 0.03
CA ALA A 383 14.14 -26.46 -0.80
C ALA A 383 13.60 -25.46 -1.85
N VAL A 384 12.39 -25.70 -2.38
CA VAL A 384 11.70 -24.76 -3.29
C VAL A 384 11.28 -23.51 -2.52
N ALA A 385 10.67 -23.69 -1.35
CA ALA A 385 10.26 -22.56 -0.48
C ALA A 385 11.46 -21.68 -0.12
N ALA A 386 12.59 -22.25 0.29
CA ALA A 386 13.82 -21.51 0.60
C ALA A 386 14.35 -20.70 -0.59
N ARG A 387 14.36 -21.25 -1.80
CA ARG A 387 14.79 -20.51 -3.00
C ARG A 387 13.86 -19.35 -3.33
N LEU A 388 12.54 -19.55 -3.22
CA LEU A 388 11.56 -18.50 -3.51
C LEU A 388 11.68 -17.34 -2.50
N THR A 389 11.77 -17.65 -1.21
CA THR A 389 11.95 -16.63 -0.17
C THR A 389 13.27 -15.88 -0.30
N ALA A 390 14.39 -16.57 -0.60
CA ALA A 390 15.69 -15.94 -0.84
C ALA A 390 15.64 -14.93 -2.01
N ARG A 391 14.84 -15.19 -3.05
CA ARG A 391 14.62 -14.28 -4.18
C ARG A 391 13.71 -13.10 -3.81
N ALA A 392 12.69 -13.32 -2.98
CA ALA A 392 11.68 -12.33 -2.61
C ALA A 392 12.13 -11.35 -1.52
N ILE A 393 12.93 -11.80 -0.55
CA ILE A 393 13.40 -11.00 0.60
C ILE A 393 14.07 -9.69 0.17
N PRO A 394 15.02 -9.65 -0.79
CA PRO A 394 15.61 -8.40 -1.27
C PRO A 394 14.56 -7.43 -1.86
N ARG A 395 13.56 -7.94 -2.58
CA ARG A 395 12.46 -7.15 -3.14
C ARG A 395 11.58 -6.54 -2.06
N ALA A 396 11.22 -7.32 -1.03
CA ALA A 396 10.44 -6.83 0.12
C ALA A 396 11.21 -5.78 0.94
N ARG A 397 12.54 -5.94 1.07
CA ARG A 397 13.41 -4.95 1.72
C ARG A 397 13.47 -3.65 0.91
N ALA A 398 13.66 -3.73 -0.41
CA ALA A 398 13.68 -2.56 -1.29
C ALA A 398 12.35 -1.81 -1.30
N ALA A 399 11.21 -2.53 -1.26
CA ALA A 399 9.88 -1.96 -1.12
C ALA A 399 9.58 -1.45 0.30
N GLN A 400 10.48 -1.65 1.25
CA GLN A 400 10.32 -1.27 2.66
C GLN A 400 9.03 -1.81 3.30
N ASN A 401 8.56 -2.98 2.87
CA ASN A 401 7.36 -3.64 3.38
C ASN A 401 7.73 -4.65 4.48
N ALA A 402 7.60 -4.23 5.75
CA ALA A 402 7.98 -5.03 6.90
C ALA A 402 7.07 -6.24 7.12
N ALA A 403 5.78 -6.13 6.85
CA ALA A 403 4.84 -7.22 6.97
C ALA A 403 5.14 -8.34 5.97
N LEU A 404 5.40 -7.98 4.71
CA LEU A 404 5.83 -8.93 3.67
C LEU A 404 7.19 -9.56 4.02
N LEU A 405 8.16 -8.74 4.44
CA LEU A 405 9.49 -9.20 4.83
C LEU A 405 9.42 -10.18 6.02
N ALA A 406 8.61 -9.87 7.03
CA ALA A 406 8.42 -10.76 8.18
C ALA A 406 7.85 -12.12 7.76
N ASN A 407 6.80 -12.13 6.92
CA ASN A 407 6.22 -13.36 6.40
C ASN A 407 7.26 -14.19 5.61
N LEU A 408 8.02 -13.55 4.72
CA LEU A 408 9.05 -14.24 3.92
C LEU A 408 10.15 -14.83 4.79
N LEU A 409 10.63 -14.10 5.80
CA LEU A 409 11.63 -14.58 6.75
C LEU A 409 11.09 -15.72 7.62
N MET A 410 9.82 -15.69 8.03
CA MET A 410 9.19 -16.80 8.77
C MET A 410 9.07 -18.06 7.90
N ILE A 411 8.67 -17.92 6.63
CA ILE A 411 8.59 -19.05 5.68
C ILE A 411 9.98 -19.60 5.41
N GLU A 412 11.00 -18.75 5.20
CA GLU A 412 12.39 -19.17 5.04
C GLU A 412 12.89 -19.95 6.27
N ALA A 413 12.61 -19.45 7.48
CA ALA A 413 12.99 -20.12 8.71
C ALA A 413 12.35 -21.52 8.82
N ALA A 414 11.06 -21.62 8.50
CA ALA A 414 10.36 -22.90 8.49
C ALA A 414 10.92 -23.88 7.43
N ALA A 415 11.27 -23.37 6.25
CA ALA A 415 11.90 -24.16 5.20
C ALA A 415 13.31 -24.66 5.59
N LEU A 416 14.13 -23.81 6.22
CA LEU A 416 15.44 -24.19 6.75
C LEU A 416 15.33 -25.24 7.88
N ALA A 417 14.37 -25.08 8.78
CA ALA A 417 14.12 -26.05 9.83
C ALA A 417 13.74 -27.44 9.25
N ALA A 418 12.87 -27.46 8.24
CA ALA A 418 12.49 -28.70 7.53
C ALA A 418 13.68 -29.37 6.79
N GLN A 419 14.72 -28.61 6.47
CA GLN A 419 15.97 -29.10 5.86
C GLN A 419 17.03 -29.51 6.90
N GLY A 420 16.73 -29.42 8.20
CA GLY A 420 17.65 -29.71 9.29
C GLY A 420 18.64 -28.59 9.62
N GLU A 421 18.52 -27.41 9.03
CA GLU A 421 19.41 -26.28 9.23
C GLU A 421 19.00 -25.45 10.47
N ALA A 422 18.95 -26.09 11.64
CA ALA A 422 18.35 -25.56 12.86
C ALA A 422 18.93 -24.18 13.29
N GLN A 423 20.24 -23.98 13.20
CA GLN A 423 20.87 -22.71 13.59
C GLN A 423 20.47 -21.57 12.66
N ALA A 424 20.49 -21.79 11.34
CA ALA A 424 20.08 -20.79 10.34
C ALA A 424 18.58 -20.49 10.48
N ALA A 425 17.75 -21.51 10.65
CA ALA A 425 16.31 -21.39 10.89
C ALA A 425 16.03 -20.50 12.12
N ARG A 426 16.70 -20.76 13.23
CA ARG A 426 16.55 -19.97 14.47
C ARG A 426 16.93 -18.49 14.27
N ALA A 427 18.04 -18.24 13.59
CA ALA A 427 18.48 -16.86 13.31
C ALA A 427 17.46 -16.10 12.43
N ARG A 428 16.95 -16.74 11.38
CA ARG A 428 15.90 -16.15 10.52
C ARG A 428 14.60 -15.93 11.26
N TRP A 429 14.21 -16.87 12.10
CA TRP A 429 13.00 -16.75 12.92
C TRP A 429 13.05 -15.53 13.84
N LEU A 430 14.14 -15.34 14.57
CA LEU A 430 14.31 -14.19 15.47
C LEU A 430 14.35 -12.86 14.69
N ASP A 431 15.01 -12.81 13.51
CA ASP A 431 14.99 -11.62 12.65
C ASP A 431 13.56 -11.31 12.19
N SER A 432 12.78 -12.34 11.78
CA SER A 432 11.41 -12.15 11.33
C SER A 432 10.49 -11.55 12.40
N LEU A 433 10.65 -11.96 13.67
CA LEU A 433 9.84 -11.44 14.77
C LEU A 433 10.11 -9.95 15.04
N GLY A 434 11.36 -9.48 14.86
CA GLY A 434 11.69 -8.05 14.94
C GLY A 434 10.99 -7.22 13.87
N TRP A 435 10.94 -7.72 12.62
CA TRP A 435 10.20 -7.09 11.52
C TRP A 435 8.68 -7.20 11.71
N ALA A 436 8.18 -8.32 12.23
CA ALA A 436 6.78 -8.54 12.50
C ALA A 436 6.20 -7.54 13.51
N ARG A 437 6.99 -7.10 14.48
CA ARG A 437 6.57 -6.05 15.41
C ARG A 437 6.28 -4.71 14.73
N TYR A 438 7.04 -4.36 13.70
CA TYR A 438 6.77 -3.17 12.90
C TYR A 438 5.61 -3.42 11.92
N GLY A 439 5.61 -4.57 11.25
CA GLY A 439 4.64 -4.90 10.20
C GLY A 439 3.23 -5.21 10.69
N PHE A 440 3.09 -5.86 11.86
CA PHE A 440 1.78 -6.27 12.40
C PHE A 440 1.39 -5.55 13.71
N GLY A 441 2.31 -4.84 14.34
CA GLY A 441 2.09 -4.06 15.54
C GLY A 441 1.84 -4.90 16.78
N ALA A 442 0.58 -5.17 17.10
CA ALA A 442 0.20 -5.82 18.34
C ALA A 442 0.84 -7.21 18.51
N GLU A 443 1.42 -7.45 19.70
CA GLU A 443 2.12 -8.71 20.01
C GLU A 443 1.28 -9.95 19.74
N ARG A 444 -0.02 -9.91 20.03
CA ARG A 444 -0.95 -10.99 19.72
C ARG A 444 -0.96 -11.31 18.21
N LEU A 445 -1.01 -10.30 17.35
CA LEU A 445 -1.01 -10.51 15.90
C LEU A 445 0.33 -11.08 15.40
N VAL A 446 1.45 -10.67 16.00
CA VAL A 446 2.77 -11.25 15.73
C VAL A 446 2.79 -12.74 16.10
N ARG A 447 2.26 -13.10 17.29
CA ARG A 447 2.17 -14.49 17.76
C ARG A 447 1.27 -15.32 16.85
N ASP A 448 0.05 -14.85 16.57
CA ASP A 448 -0.91 -15.54 15.71
C ASP A 448 -0.32 -15.83 14.31
N ARG A 449 0.42 -14.85 13.74
CA ARG A 449 1.09 -15.01 12.46
C ARG A 449 2.24 -16.03 12.50
N ALA A 450 3.10 -15.91 13.51
CA ALA A 450 4.22 -16.83 13.70
C ALA A 450 3.76 -18.27 13.85
N GLU A 451 2.75 -18.53 14.68
CA GLU A 451 2.14 -19.85 14.86
C GLU A 451 1.49 -20.36 13.56
N SER A 452 0.80 -19.47 12.83
CA SER A 452 0.20 -19.82 11.54
C SER A 452 1.22 -20.33 10.53
N ILE A 453 2.38 -19.68 10.42
CA ILE A 453 3.44 -20.07 9.48
C ILE A 453 4.20 -21.32 9.97
N ALA A 454 4.46 -21.44 11.27
CA ALA A 454 5.07 -22.63 11.84
C ALA A 454 4.25 -23.91 11.54
N ARG A 455 2.92 -23.79 11.56
CA ARG A 455 2.02 -24.91 11.18
C ARG A 455 2.10 -25.32 9.70
N LEU A 456 2.48 -24.44 8.78
CA LEU A 456 2.66 -24.78 7.36
C LEU A 456 3.73 -25.86 7.15
N ALA A 457 4.79 -25.85 7.98
CA ALA A 457 5.89 -26.81 7.90
C ALA A 457 5.54 -28.19 8.51
N GLN A 458 4.48 -28.28 9.32
CA GLN A 458 4.09 -29.50 10.04
C GLN A 458 3.06 -30.36 9.29
N GLY A 459 2.50 -29.86 8.19
CA GLY A 459 1.49 -30.59 7.40
C GLY A 459 1.93 -31.91 6.80
N GLN A 460 3.19 -32.34 7.03
CA GLN A 460 3.82 -33.54 6.47
C GLN A 460 3.77 -34.79 7.37
N GLU A 461 3.52 -34.67 8.66
CA GLU A 461 3.58 -35.84 9.57
C GLU A 461 2.27 -36.60 9.68
N GLN A 462 1.21 -36.24 8.94
CA GLN A 462 -0.10 -36.89 9.01
C GLN A 462 -0.63 -37.40 7.66
N GLY A 463 0.26 -37.66 6.70
CA GLY A 463 -0.08 -38.28 5.40
C GLY A 463 0.37 -39.74 5.30
#